data_c03f555112a402c8d1eb31194577ec95
#
_entry.id   c03f555112a402c8d1eb31194577ec95
#
_cell.length_a   1.000
_cell.length_b   1.000
_cell.length_c   1.000
_cell.angle_alpha   90.00
_cell.angle_beta   90.00
_cell.angle_gamma   90.00
#
_symmetry.space_group_name_H-M   'P 1'
#
loop_
_entity.id
_entity.type
_entity.pdbx_description
1 polymer ?
#
loop_
_entity_poly.entity_id
_entity_poly.type
_entity_poly.pdbx_seq_one_letter_code
_entity_poly.pdbx_strand_id
1 'polypeptide(L)'
;MSSLGQIVSAVEDYRKLVAAKVRTARSDQRVGQELLARWREVKERIGTTVTPTGLRLPRLALPEMDDPGEIARFLLEEGLPGEFPFLTSAYAEQYLEPAAPPPNDEATNQSDPISEEPTRLFAGLGLAEDTNERFHYLSRNQRNKRLSTAFDGPTLYGTGSAADGVLGKIGEGGVSIDTIEDMERLYAGFDLDQPNVSVSMTISGPAPILLAMYIGAAKRRFGPDVMPKLRGTIQADVLKEIQAQNELIFPIDASLRFLADMVDFCSKKMPRWYPISISGYHIAEAGATPVQQGAYTLSNGFSYVEYFRSRGMDVNVFGPRLSFFLDCGLDIEYLALARVCRKIWAIGMRDVFGADRRAQLFKLHTQTSGRSLIAADWRNNLTRTAVEIVLACMNATNSCHSNSADEPFTTPSEEYARYAAHAQSIVLEESGLFKHMMNTLSGSPGMKIVGNAVEDAILEEFRNIDEQGGVVGAVERRYQRSQIQASSHILERQIYGGIRPLIGLNRYADPDESWPEVPMIRTPREKKQRQRERLDDFERRHAGESERCLDRLSEVVESDENVFEELVKTIEHCSLGQITERLCDVVGKFRPMV
;
A
#
# COMPACT_ATOMS: atom_id res chain seq x y z
N MET A 1 20.08 -17.48 13.96
CA MET A 1 19.38 -16.18 14.06
C MET A 1 18.57 -16.03 12.79
N SER A 2 17.30 -15.78 12.90
CA SER A 2 16.49 -15.38 11.74
C SER A 2 16.95 -14.03 11.23
N SER A 3 16.46 -13.59 10.06
CA SER A 3 16.76 -12.23 9.57
C SER A 3 16.29 -11.16 10.54
N LEU A 4 15.20 -11.38 11.26
CA LEU A 4 14.66 -10.39 12.23
C LEU A 4 15.66 -10.13 13.36
N GLY A 5 16.27 -11.16 13.95
CA GLY A 5 17.31 -10.99 14.95
C GLY A 5 18.56 -10.27 14.40
N GLN A 6 18.91 -10.52 13.14
CA GLN A 6 20.00 -9.79 12.46
C GLN A 6 19.63 -8.31 12.22
N ILE A 7 18.37 -8.01 11.88
CA ILE A 7 17.89 -6.64 11.67
C ILE A 7 17.88 -5.86 12.99
N VAL A 8 17.42 -6.47 14.07
CA VAL A 8 17.52 -5.87 15.42
C VAL A 8 18.97 -5.49 15.74
N SER A 9 19.89 -6.43 15.56
CA SER A 9 21.33 -6.17 15.76
C SER A 9 21.86 -5.07 14.86
N ALA A 10 21.48 -5.06 13.57
CA ALA A 10 21.91 -4.02 12.62
C ALA A 10 21.42 -2.62 13.01
N VAL A 11 20.17 -2.49 13.49
CA VAL A 11 19.63 -1.20 13.97
C VAL A 11 20.37 -0.75 15.25
N GLU A 12 20.63 -1.65 16.18
CA GLU A 12 21.40 -1.34 17.40
C GLU A 12 22.84 -0.93 17.08
N ASP A 13 23.49 -1.60 16.15
CA ASP A 13 24.85 -1.27 15.69
C ASP A 13 24.87 0.06 14.94
N TYR A 14 23.83 0.35 14.16
CA TYR A 14 23.67 1.66 13.55
C TYR A 14 23.55 2.77 14.61
N ARG A 15 22.77 2.58 15.68
CA ARG A 15 22.70 3.52 16.81
C ARG A 15 24.07 3.75 17.47
N LYS A 16 24.86 2.68 17.68
CA LYS A 16 26.23 2.79 18.22
C LYS A 16 27.15 3.56 17.25
N LEU A 17 27.04 3.30 15.94
CA LEU A 17 27.76 4.03 14.92
C LEU A 17 27.43 5.53 14.93
N VAL A 18 26.16 5.90 15.02
CA VAL A 18 25.73 7.30 15.13
C VAL A 18 26.33 7.95 16.37
N ALA A 19 26.25 7.29 17.53
CA ALA A 19 26.84 7.81 18.77
C ALA A 19 28.36 8.00 18.66
N ALA A 20 29.07 7.09 17.99
CA ALA A 20 30.50 7.22 17.73
C ALA A 20 30.81 8.40 16.79
N LYS A 21 30.07 8.54 15.68
CA LYS A 21 30.23 9.66 14.74
C LYS A 21 29.96 11.02 15.39
N VAL A 22 28.95 11.12 16.27
CA VAL A 22 28.66 12.33 17.05
C VAL A 22 29.84 12.69 17.95
N ARG A 23 30.44 11.72 18.65
CA ARG A 23 31.63 11.97 19.48
C ARG A 23 32.82 12.44 18.63
N THR A 24 33.09 11.77 17.51
CA THR A 24 34.16 12.15 16.59
C THR A 24 33.96 13.56 16.03
N ALA A 25 32.73 13.92 15.64
CA ALA A 25 32.40 15.26 15.13
C ALA A 25 32.71 16.37 16.14
N ARG A 26 32.60 16.09 17.46
CA ARG A 26 32.90 17.05 18.54
C ARG A 26 34.38 17.08 18.92
N SER A 27 35.08 15.95 18.82
CA SER A 27 36.46 15.82 19.28
C SER A 27 37.51 16.06 18.20
N ASP A 28 37.20 15.85 16.94
CA ASP A 28 38.09 16.04 15.80
C ASP A 28 37.73 17.34 15.07
N GLN A 29 38.59 18.34 15.22
CA GLN A 29 38.39 19.69 14.66
C GLN A 29 38.21 19.65 13.12
N ARG A 30 38.89 18.78 12.40
CA ARG A 30 38.80 18.67 10.93
C ARG A 30 37.44 18.14 10.54
N VAL A 31 37.01 17.02 11.17
CA VAL A 31 35.67 16.42 10.92
C VAL A 31 34.57 17.41 11.26
N GLY A 32 34.70 18.14 12.38
CA GLY A 32 33.74 19.17 12.78
C GLY A 32 33.62 20.30 11.74
N GLN A 33 34.75 20.79 11.22
CA GLN A 33 34.76 21.83 10.18
C GLN A 33 34.16 21.34 8.84
N GLU A 34 34.45 20.12 8.44
CA GLU A 34 33.89 19.51 7.23
C GLU A 34 32.35 19.40 7.36
N LEU A 35 31.81 19.00 8.52
CA LEU A 35 30.37 18.93 8.76
C LEU A 35 29.70 20.30 8.76
N LEU A 36 30.32 21.31 9.37
CA LEU A 36 29.82 22.69 9.35
C LEU A 36 29.80 23.26 7.93
N ALA A 37 30.82 22.96 7.12
CA ALA A 37 30.87 23.37 5.73
C ALA A 37 29.73 22.70 4.91
N ARG A 38 29.59 21.37 5.05
CA ARG A 38 28.49 20.64 4.41
C ARG A 38 27.12 21.17 4.82
N TRP A 39 26.94 21.48 6.10
CA TRP A 39 25.67 22.01 6.61
C TRP A 39 25.30 23.37 5.99
N ARG A 40 26.30 24.25 5.81
CA ARG A 40 26.11 25.53 5.10
C ARG A 40 25.76 25.30 3.64
N GLU A 41 26.49 24.42 2.93
CA GLU A 41 26.21 24.06 1.55
C GLU A 41 24.78 23.51 1.38
N VAL A 42 24.33 22.64 2.29
CA VAL A 42 22.96 22.11 2.28
C VAL A 42 21.95 23.27 2.39
N LYS A 43 22.13 24.21 3.34
CA LYS A 43 21.23 25.36 3.49
C LYS A 43 21.20 26.26 2.25
N GLU A 44 22.35 26.48 1.61
CA GLU A 44 22.46 27.30 0.39
C GLU A 44 21.77 26.66 -0.83
N ARG A 45 21.72 25.33 -0.87
CA ARG A 45 21.08 24.58 -1.96
C ARG A 45 19.56 24.43 -1.83
N ILE A 46 18.99 24.74 -0.67
CA ILE A 46 17.55 24.67 -0.48
C ILE A 46 16.89 25.80 -1.26
N GLY A 47 16.03 25.41 -2.21
CA GLY A 47 15.21 26.34 -2.96
C GLY A 47 14.25 27.12 -2.06
N THR A 48 13.77 28.25 -2.56
CA THR A 48 12.77 29.05 -1.88
C THR A 48 11.43 29.04 -2.62
N THR A 49 10.36 29.26 -1.89
CA THR A 49 9.02 29.43 -2.44
C THR A 49 8.39 30.70 -1.86
N VAL A 50 7.39 31.23 -2.56
CA VAL A 50 6.62 32.38 -2.08
C VAL A 50 5.19 31.92 -1.84
N THR A 51 4.69 32.15 -0.63
CA THR A 51 3.30 31.82 -0.30
C THR A 51 2.33 32.77 -1.00
N PRO A 52 1.04 32.43 -1.13
CA PRO A 52 0.03 33.34 -1.69
C PRO A 52 -0.06 34.70 -0.97
N THR A 53 0.35 34.74 0.30
CA THR A 53 0.38 35.98 1.12
C THR A 53 1.69 36.75 1.01
N GLY A 54 2.63 36.29 0.16
CA GLY A 54 3.89 36.99 -0.11
C GLY A 54 5.07 36.62 0.79
N LEU A 55 4.93 35.64 1.69
CA LEU A 55 6.05 35.19 2.53
C LEU A 55 7.02 34.33 1.71
N ARG A 56 8.31 34.63 1.80
CA ARG A 56 9.37 33.79 1.25
C ARG A 56 9.82 32.77 2.28
N LEU A 57 9.68 31.48 1.97
CA LEU A 57 10.01 30.36 2.84
C LEU A 57 11.03 29.43 2.16
N PRO A 58 11.91 28.76 2.93
CA PRO A 58 12.70 27.65 2.41
C PRO A 58 11.77 26.47 2.06
N ARG A 59 12.08 25.74 1.00
CA ARG A 59 11.29 24.55 0.60
C ARG A 59 11.48 23.34 1.52
N LEU A 60 12.49 23.36 2.37
CA LEU A 60 12.77 22.35 3.38
C LEU A 60 13.03 23.01 4.73
N ALA A 61 12.31 22.62 5.76
CA ALA A 61 12.61 23.02 7.13
C ALA A 61 13.86 22.27 7.61
N LEU A 62 14.83 23.02 8.11
CA LEU A 62 16.01 22.51 8.81
C LEU A 62 16.14 23.20 10.16
N PRO A 63 16.56 22.45 11.21
CA PRO A 63 16.84 23.06 12.49
C PRO A 63 18.09 23.96 12.42
N GLU A 64 18.09 25.01 13.24
CA GLU A 64 19.29 25.84 13.42
C GLU A 64 20.27 25.10 14.32
N MET A 65 21.46 24.82 13.79
CA MET A 65 22.52 24.09 14.49
C MET A 65 23.90 24.68 14.14
N ASP A 66 24.75 24.76 15.15
CA ASP A 66 26.16 25.18 15.07
C ASP A 66 27.11 24.18 15.73
N ASP A 67 26.59 23.21 16.49
CA ASP A 67 27.39 22.10 17.04
C ASP A 67 27.58 20.97 16.00
N PRO A 68 28.81 20.64 15.62
CA PRO A 68 29.06 19.59 14.63
C PRO A 68 28.51 18.22 15.03
N GLY A 69 28.42 17.92 16.33
CA GLY A 69 27.85 16.67 16.82
C GLY A 69 26.33 16.62 16.65
N GLU A 70 25.62 17.73 16.84
CA GLU A 70 24.16 17.80 16.56
C GLU A 70 23.88 17.69 15.06
N ILE A 71 24.71 18.34 14.23
CA ILE A 71 24.61 18.21 12.77
C ILE A 71 24.86 16.75 12.33
N ALA A 72 25.90 16.11 12.86
CA ALA A 72 26.18 14.70 12.57
C ALA A 72 25.01 13.81 13.00
N ARG A 73 24.46 14.04 14.19
CA ARG A 73 23.30 13.32 14.69
C ARG A 73 22.08 13.48 13.76
N PHE A 74 21.76 14.72 13.42
CA PHE A 74 20.62 15.02 12.54
C PHE A 74 20.77 14.32 11.18
N LEU A 75 21.93 14.46 10.53
CA LEU A 75 22.19 13.88 9.22
C LEU A 75 22.12 12.34 9.21
N LEU A 76 22.46 11.68 10.33
CA LEU A 76 22.48 10.22 10.44
C LEU A 76 21.17 9.64 11.00
N GLU A 77 20.48 10.30 11.91
CA GLU A 77 19.26 9.79 12.53
C GLU A 77 18.00 10.21 11.75
N GLU A 78 17.85 11.50 11.45
CA GLU A 78 16.71 12.06 10.74
C GLU A 78 16.97 12.14 9.23
N GLY A 79 18.10 12.69 8.86
CA GLY A 79 18.58 12.81 7.50
C GLY A 79 17.84 13.85 6.66
N LEU A 80 18.37 14.08 5.47
CA LEU A 80 17.71 14.87 4.45
C LEU A 80 16.76 13.98 3.61
N PRO A 81 15.69 14.54 3.04
CA PRO A 81 14.85 13.78 2.13
C PRO A 81 15.68 13.14 1.00
N GLY A 82 15.44 11.87 0.73
CA GLY A 82 16.17 11.11 -0.27
C GLY A 82 17.57 10.65 0.14
N GLU A 83 18.05 10.96 1.33
CA GLU A 83 19.32 10.46 1.87
C GLU A 83 19.07 9.36 2.92
N PHE A 84 20.00 8.38 2.97
CA PHE A 84 19.95 7.30 3.97
C PHE A 84 19.97 7.89 5.40
N PRO A 85 19.15 7.40 6.32
CA PRO A 85 18.27 6.22 6.30
C PRO A 85 16.85 6.47 5.77
N PHE A 86 16.64 7.49 4.97
CA PHE A 86 15.38 7.87 4.30
C PHE A 86 14.20 8.17 5.25
N LEU A 87 14.47 8.45 6.51
CA LEU A 87 13.45 8.65 7.54
C LEU A 87 12.45 9.74 7.12
N THR A 88 12.94 10.86 6.61
CA THR A 88 12.13 12.02 6.24
C THR A 88 11.38 11.86 4.92
N SER A 89 11.97 11.25 3.93
CA SER A 89 11.36 10.90 2.64
C SER A 89 12.28 10.00 1.82
N ALA A 90 11.70 9.19 0.95
CA ALA A 90 12.44 8.37 -0.01
C ALA A 90 13.07 9.20 -1.16
N TYR A 91 12.56 10.41 -1.43
CA TYR A 91 12.95 11.23 -2.59
C TYR A 91 13.36 12.64 -2.21
N ALA A 92 14.39 13.14 -2.88
CA ALA A 92 14.97 14.47 -2.66
C ALA A 92 14.35 15.58 -3.52
N GLU A 93 13.77 15.23 -4.66
CA GLU A 93 13.40 16.18 -5.74
C GLU A 93 12.39 17.24 -5.31
N GLN A 94 11.64 16.98 -4.26
CA GLN A 94 10.54 17.84 -3.83
C GLN A 94 10.98 19.16 -3.18
N TYR A 95 12.20 19.25 -2.65
CA TYR A 95 12.70 20.46 -1.98
C TYR A 95 13.78 21.22 -2.76
N LEU A 96 14.38 20.58 -3.76
CA LEU A 96 15.33 21.24 -4.66
C LEU A 96 14.60 22.21 -5.58
N GLU A 97 15.28 23.22 -6.06
CA GLU A 97 14.71 24.05 -7.12
C GLU A 97 14.41 23.17 -8.34
N PRO A 98 13.23 23.33 -8.97
CA PRO A 98 12.98 22.65 -10.22
C PRO A 98 14.08 23.02 -11.20
N ALA A 99 14.65 22.05 -11.91
CA ALA A 99 15.44 22.37 -13.09
C ALA A 99 14.58 23.25 -13.99
N ALA A 100 15.17 24.34 -14.53
CA ALA A 100 14.44 25.19 -15.46
C ALA A 100 13.77 24.32 -16.53
N PRO A 101 12.47 24.51 -16.84
CA PRO A 101 11.82 23.73 -17.87
C PRO A 101 12.61 23.86 -19.17
N PRO A 102 12.73 22.80 -19.97
CA PRO A 102 13.42 22.87 -21.24
C PRO A 102 12.81 24.00 -22.07
N PRO A 103 13.63 24.79 -22.79
CA PRO A 103 13.21 26.07 -23.42
C PRO A 103 12.12 25.95 -24.50
N ASN A 104 11.61 24.75 -24.78
CA ASN A 104 10.62 24.50 -25.84
C ASN A 104 9.28 23.92 -25.34
N ASP A 105 9.00 23.92 -24.05
CA ASP A 105 7.69 23.47 -23.52
C ASP A 105 6.72 24.65 -23.33
N GLU A 106 6.50 25.44 -24.39
CA GLU A 106 5.40 26.45 -24.43
C GLU A 106 3.99 25.80 -24.37
N ALA A 107 3.91 24.48 -24.50
CA ALA A 107 2.63 23.75 -24.51
C ALA A 107 2.13 23.28 -23.13
N THR A 108 2.93 23.38 -22.05
CA THR A 108 2.57 22.83 -20.72
C THR A 108 2.19 23.88 -19.68
N ASN A 109 2.22 25.17 -20.01
CA ASN A 109 1.93 26.28 -19.07
C ASN A 109 0.48 26.78 -19.09
N GLN A 110 -0.42 26.15 -19.84
CA GLN A 110 -1.84 26.30 -19.58
C GLN A 110 -2.24 25.14 -18.67
N SER A 111 -2.15 25.37 -17.35
CA SER A 111 -2.95 24.58 -16.42
C SER A 111 -4.39 24.71 -16.90
N ASP A 112 -4.95 23.63 -17.46
CA ASP A 112 -6.36 23.55 -17.71
C ASP A 112 -7.04 23.86 -16.36
N PRO A 113 -7.79 24.96 -16.23
CA PRO A 113 -8.38 25.37 -14.96
C PRO A 113 -9.36 24.32 -14.39
N ILE A 114 -9.66 23.29 -15.16
CA ILE A 114 -10.54 22.17 -14.79
C ILE A 114 -9.72 20.94 -14.36
N SER A 115 -8.38 20.92 -14.60
CA SER A 115 -7.56 19.75 -14.28
C SER A 115 -7.32 19.66 -12.77
N GLU A 116 -7.82 18.57 -12.17
CA GLU A 116 -7.58 18.21 -10.77
C GLU A 116 -6.23 17.48 -10.62
N GLU A 117 -5.55 17.69 -9.48
CA GLU A 117 -4.37 16.89 -9.14
C GLU A 117 -4.76 15.41 -8.94
N PRO A 118 -3.87 14.47 -9.32
CA PRO A 118 -4.23 13.07 -9.32
C PRO A 118 -4.38 12.52 -7.90
N THR A 119 -5.59 12.22 -7.52
CA THR A 119 -5.91 11.40 -6.34
C THR A 119 -6.02 9.93 -6.74
N ARG A 120 -5.86 9.01 -5.79
CA ARG A 120 -6.15 7.61 -6.05
C ARG A 120 -7.65 7.39 -5.99
N LEU A 121 -8.21 6.90 -7.09
CA LEU A 121 -9.63 6.64 -7.24
C LEU A 121 -9.89 5.18 -6.88
N PHE A 122 -10.55 4.94 -5.76
CA PHE A 122 -10.95 3.60 -5.34
C PHE A 122 -12.40 3.34 -5.74
N ALA A 123 -12.64 2.28 -6.48
CA ALA A 123 -13.97 1.85 -6.87
C ALA A 123 -14.04 0.33 -7.02
N GLY A 124 -15.23 -0.20 -6.77
CA GLY A 124 -15.59 -1.59 -7.00
C GLY A 124 -17.04 -1.79 -6.61
N LEU A 125 -17.89 -1.99 -7.60
CA LEU A 125 -19.29 -2.28 -7.42
C LEU A 125 -19.85 -2.98 -8.68
N GLY A 126 -20.83 -3.82 -8.49
CA GLY A 126 -21.58 -4.41 -9.59
C GLY A 126 -20.74 -5.26 -10.54
N LEU A 127 -21.05 -5.14 -11.81
CA LEU A 127 -20.30 -5.79 -12.88
C LEU A 127 -19.14 -4.88 -13.36
N ALA A 128 -18.31 -5.42 -14.22
CA ALA A 128 -17.14 -4.72 -14.75
C ALA A 128 -17.47 -3.36 -15.37
N GLU A 129 -18.58 -3.28 -16.14
CA GLU A 129 -19.06 -2.04 -16.74
C GLU A 129 -19.53 -0.99 -15.71
N ASP A 130 -20.12 -1.40 -14.59
CA ASP A 130 -20.58 -0.47 -13.55
C ASP A 130 -19.38 0.22 -12.88
N THR A 131 -18.36 -0.55 -12.58
CA THR A 131 -17.09 -0.01 -12.02
C THR A 131 -16.33 0.83 -13.06
N ASN A 132 -16.36 0.43 -14.33
CA ASN A 132 -15.77 1.21 -15.43
C ASN A 132 -16.43 2.60 -15.55
N GLU A 133 -17.75 2.68 -15.55
CA GLU A 133 -18.51 3.95 -15.56
C GLU A 133 -18.13 4.83 -14.35
N ARG A 134 -18.01 4.21 -13.17
CA ARG A 134 -17.58 4.91 -11.95
C ARG A 134 -16.15 5.48 -12.09
N PHE A 135 -15.21 4.73 -12.65
CA PHE A 135 -13.86 5.21 -12.92
C PHE A 135 -13.86 6.38 -13.90
N HIS A 136 -14.62 6.31 -14.99
CA HIS A 136 -14.75 7.41 -15.94
C HIS A 136 -15.36 8.67 -15.30
N TYR A 137 -16.41 8.49 -14.48
CA TYR A 137 -17.01 9.60 -13.74
C TYR A 137 -16.03 10.29 -12.80
N LEU A 138 -15.33 9.52 -11.97
CA LEU A 138 -14.39 10.05 -10.97
C LEU A 138 -13.13 10.66 -11.61
N SER A 139 -12.67 10.13 -12.75
CA SER A 139 -11.42 10.57 -13.40
C SER A 139 -11.61 11.62 -14.50
N ARG A 140 -12.85 12.07 -14.77
CA ARG A 140 -13.18 12.91 -15.93
C ARG A 140 -12.34 14.20 -16.04
N ASN A 141 -11.99 14.80 -14.90
CA ASN A 141 -11.21 16.04 -14.84
C ASN A 141 -9.74 15.81 -14.49
N GLN A 142 -9.29 14.56 -14.35
CA GLN A 142 -7.93 14.26 -13.94
C GLN A 142 -7.02 14.00 -15.14
N ARG A 143 -5.89 14.70 -15.19
CA ARG A 143 -4.83 14.46 -16.19
C ARG A 143 -4.19 13.09 -15.96
N ASN A 144 -3.87 12.75 -14.72
CA ASN A 144 -3.30 11.45 -14.33
C ASN A 144 -4.37 10.59 -13.68
N LYS A 145 -4.60 9.39 -14.20
CA LYS A 145 -5.64 8.47 -13.75
C LYS A 145 -5.03 7.34 -12.92
N ARG A 146 -5.32 7.31 -11.62
CA ARG A 146 -4.84 6.30 -10.67
C ARG A 146 -6.01 5.45 -10.20
N LEU A 147 -6.32 4.39 -10.95
CA LEU A 147 -7.49 3.54 -10.77
C LEU A 147 -7.17 2.43 -9.75
N SER A 148 -7.90 2.37 -8.64
CA SER A 148 -7.76 1.34 -7.63
C SER A 148 -9.04 0.51 -7.55
N THR A 149 -8.94 -0.79 -7.78
CA THR A 149 -10.09 -1.69 -7.91
C THR A 149 -10.28 -2.54 -6.65
N ALA A 150 -11.49 -2.51 -6.10
CA ALA A 150 -11.98 -3.49 -5.13
C ALA A 150 -12.76 -4.59 -5.84
N PHE A 151 -12.56 -5.84 -5.43
CA PHE A 151 -13.20 -7.02 -5.98
C PHE A 151 -14.24 -7.57 -5.02
N ASP A 152 -15.29 -8.21 -5.55
CA ASP A 152 -16.33 -8.84 -4.76
C ASP A 152 -15.87 -10.17 -4.12
N GLY A 153 -16.66 -10.67 -3.18
CA GLY A 153 -16.33 -11.92 -2.47
C GLY A 153 -16.05 -13.11 -3.40
N PRO A 154 -16.90 -13.44 -4.38
CA PRO A 154 -16.61 -14.52 -5.33
C PRO A 154 -15.27 -14.38 -6.04
N THR A 155 -14.90 -13.17 -6.45
CA THR A 155 -13.60 -12.89 -7.07
C THR A 155 -12.45 -13.04 -6.06
N LEU A 156 -12.58 -12.49 -4.83
CA LEU A 156 -11.56 -12.59 -3.78
C LEU A 156 -11.23 -14.02 -3.38
N TYR A 157 -12.27 -14.88 -3.34
CA TYR A 157 -12.08 -16.32 -3.03
C TYR A 157 -11.79 -17.19 -4.25
N GLY A 158 -11.73 -16.60 -5.45
CA GLY A 158 -11.46 -17.34 -6.69
C GLY A 158 -12.53 -18.36 -7.08
N THR A 159 -13.74 -18.25 -6.53
CA THR A 159 -14.81 -19.25 -6.75
C THR A 159 -15.60 -19.00 -8.03
N GLY A 160 -15.53 -17.81 -8.59
CA GLY A 160 -16.36 -17.42 -9.73
C GLY A 160 -17.84 -17.25 -9.40
N SER A 161 -18.58 -16.60 -10.29
CA SER A 161 -20.00 -16.27 -10.12
C SER A 161 -20.94 -17.48 -10.32
N ALA A 162 -20.48 -18.58 -10.93
CA ALA A 162 -21.28 -19.79 -11.11
C ALA A 162 -21.37 -20.67 -9.87
N ALA A 163 -20.47 -20.49 -8.88
CA ALA A 163 -20.43 -21.32 -7.68
C ALA A 163 -21.75 -21.28 -6.90
N ASP A 164 -22.06 -22.38 -6.21
CA ASP A 164 -23.26 -22.50 -5.40
C ASP A 164 -23.23 -21.50 -4.23
N GLY A 165 -24.38 -20.86 -3.98
CA GLY A 165 -24.57 -19.97 -2.84
C GLY A 165 -23.95 -18.56 -2.98
N VAL A 166 -23.26 -18.24 -4.08
CA VAL A 166 -22.60 -16.93 -4.26
C VAL A 166 -23.46 -15.86 -4.94
N LEU A 167 -24.62 -16.22 -5.53
CA LEU A 167 -25.45 -15.28 -6.28
C LEU A 167 -25.73 -13.97 -5.51
N GLY A 168 -26.01 -14.06 -4.21
CA GLY A 168 -26.24 -12.89 -3.36
C GLY A 168 -25.02 -11.97 -3.19
N LYS A 169 -23.81 -12.47 -3.43
CA LYS A 169 -22.54 -11.79 -3.21
C LYS A 169 -21.94 -11.17 -4.47
N ILE A 170 -22.44 -11.55 -5.66
CA ILE A 170 -21.94 -11.05 -6.95
C ILE A 170 -22.08 -9.54 -7.02
N GLY A 171 -20.98 -8.82 -7.24
CA GLY A 171 -20.92 -7.36 -7.34
C GLY A 171 -21.21 -6.61 -6.04
N GLU A 172 -21.23 -7.29 -4.88
CA GLU A 172 -21.41 -6.66 -3.58
C GLU A 172 -20.06 -6.35 -2.92
N GLY A 173 -19.87 -5.09 -2.51
CA GLY A 173 -18.62 -4.64 -1.89
C GLY A 173 -17.40 -4.60 -2.80
N GLY A 174 -17.57 -4.87 -4.08
CA GLY A 174 -16.54 -4.90 -5.08
C GLY A 174 -17.07 -5.27 -6.46
N VAL A 175 -16.21 -5.28 -7.47
CA VAL A 175 -16.53 -5.68 -8.85
C VAL A 175 -16.37 -7.19 -9.02
N SER A 176 -17.31 -7.80 -9.75
CA SER A 176 -17.23 -9.22 -10.13
C SER A 176 -16.41 -9.42 -11.39
N ILE A 177 -15.41 -10.30 -11.32
CA ILE A 177 -14.52 -10.67 -12.43
C ILE A 177 -14.40 -12.19 -12.49
N ASP A 178 -14.87 -12.79 -13.57
CA ASP A 178 -14.76 -14.22 -13.81
C ASP A 178 -13.75 -14.56 -14.92
N THR A 179 -13.61 -13.67 -15.90
CA THR A 179 -12.86 -13.96 -17.13
C THR A 179 -12.04 -12.76 -17.59
N ILE A 180 -11.14 -13.00 -18.54
CA ILE A 180 -10.38 -11.94 -19.23
C ILE A 180 -11.30 -10.91 -19.89
N GLU A 181 -12.49 -11.30 -20.36
CA GLU A 181 -13.46 -10.40 -20.99
C GLU A 181 -14.04 -9.39 -19.97
N ASP A 182 -14.21 -9.79 -18.71
CA ASP A 182 -14.61 -8.85 -17.65
C ASP A 182 -13.51 -7.86 -17.36
N MET A 183 -12.24 -8.30 -17.39
CA MET A 183 -11.09 -7.41 -17.21
C MET A 183 -10.98 -6.40 -18.37
N GLU A 184 -11.29 -6.81 -19.61
CA GLU A 184 -11.38 -5.90 -20.77
C GLU A 184 -12.47 -4.84 -20.58
N ARG A 185 -13.67 -5.24 -20.09
CA ARG A 185 -14.78 -4.32 -19.80
C ARG A 185 -14.44 -3.36 -18.66
N LEU A 186 -13.78 -3.86 -17.61
CA LEU A 186 -13.41 -3.07 -16.43
C LEU A 186 -12.53 -1.85 -16.78
N TYR A 187 -11.58 -2.02 -17.68
CA TYR A 187 -10.66 -0.95 -18.09
C TYR A 187 -10.94 -0.43 -19.50
N ALA A 188 -12.11 -0.66 -20.04
CA ALA A 188 -12.51 -0.13 -21.34
C ALA A 188 -12.41 1.42 -21.36
N GLY A 189 -11.87 1.97 -22.43
CA GLY A 189 -11.71 3.42 -22.61
C GLY A 189 -10.48 4.05 -21.93
N PHE A 190 -9.74 3.30 -21.11
CA PHE A 190 -8.49 3.78 -20.50
C PHE A 190 -7.27 3.32 -21.29
N ASP A 191 -6.37 4.23 -21.65
CA ASP A 191 -5.14 3.95 -22.39
C ASP A 191 -4.05 3.46 -21.41
N LEU A 192 -4.09 2.15 -21.09
CA LEU A 192 -3.26 1.52 -20.06
C LEU A 192 -1.75 1.55 -20.38
N ASP A 193 -1.39 1.75 -21.65
CA ASP A 193 -0.01 1.87 -22.11
C ASP A 193 0.58 3.30 -21.93
N GLN A 194 -0.25 4.27 -21.55
CA GLN A 194 0.18 5.66 -21.37
C GLN A 194 0.75 5.92 -19.96
N PRO A 195 1.73 6.82 -19.84
CA PRO A 195 2.41 7.10 -18.57
C PRO A 195 1.51 7.74 -17.50
N ASN A 196 0.41 8.33 -17.89
CA ASN A 196 -0.55 8.99 -17.02
C ASN A 196 -1.66 8.08 -16.49
N VAL A 197 -1.65 6.79 -16.85
CA VAL A 197 -2.60 5.79 -16.33
C VAL A 197 -1.86 4.76 -15.48
N SER A 198 -2.39 4.48 -14.28
CA SER A 198 -1.91 3.41 -13.41
C SER A 198 -3.06 2.67 -12.75
N VAL A 199 -2.93 1.36 -12.62
CA VAL A 199 -3.95 0.49 -12.04
C VAL A 199 -3.45 -0.11 -10.74
N SER A 200 -4.30 -0.16 -9.71
CA SER A 200 -4.03 -0.90 -8.49
C SER A 200 -5.13 -1.91 -8.23
N MET A 201 -4.77 -3.10 -7.81
CA MET A 201 -5.70 -4.20 -7.54
C MET A 201 -5.58 -4.63 -6.09
N THR A 202 -6.70 -4.49 -5.35
CA THR A 202 -6.77 -4.87 -3.93
C THR A 202 -7.26 -6.32 -3.86
N ILE A 203 -6.34 -7.26 -4.06
CA ILE A 203 -6.63 -8.70 -4.06
C ILE A 203 -5.36 -9.48 -3.70
N SER A 204 -5.50 -10.56 -2.94
CA SER A 204 -4.37 -11.39 -2.50
C SER A 204 -4.50 -12.84 -2.91
N GLY A 205 -5.54 -13.56 -2.55
CA GLY A 205 -5.67 -15.00 -2.81
C GLY A 205 -5.43 -15.37 -4.29
N PRO A 206 -6.29 -14.95 -5.22
CA PRO A 206 -6.14 -15.23 -6.65
C PRO A 206 -5.37 -14.13 -7.41
N ALA A 207 -4.58 -13.31 -6.72
CA ALA A 207 -3.87 -12.18 -7.32
C ALA A 207 -3.07 -12.55 -8.59
N PRO A 208 -2.33 -13.68 -8.67
CA PRO A 208 -1.64 -14.07 -9.90
C PRO A 208 -2.60 -14.27 -11.08
N ILE A 209 -3.78 -14.83 -10.85
CA ILE A 209 -4.77 -15.07 -11.92
C ILE A 209 -5.31 -13.72 -12.43
N LEU A 210 -5.67 -12.81 -11.52
CA LEU A 210 -6.22 -11.51 -11.90
C LEU A 210 -5.18 -10.64 -12.63
N LEU A 211 -3.92 -10.67 -12.19
CA LEU A 211 -2.86 -9.96 -12.90
C LEU A 211 -2.60 -10.55 -14.28
N ALA A 212 -2.66 -11.87 -14.43
CA ALA A 212 -2.56 -12.52 -15.74
C ALA A 212 -3.70 -12.07 -16.66
N MET A 213 -4.97 -12.02 -16.18
CA MET A 213 -6.12 -11.48 -16.94
C MET A 213 -5.89 -10.02 -17.35
N TYR A 214 -5.38 -9.18 -16.47
CA TYR A 214 -5.06 -7.79 -16.79
C TYR A 214 -4.01 -7.67 -17.89
N ILE A 215 -2.94 -8.47 -17.83
CA ILE A 215 -1.91 -8.52 -18.86
C ILE A 215 -2.50 -9.00 -20.19
N GLY A 216 -3.33 -10.05 -20.16
CA GLY A 216 -4.01 -10.57 -21.34
C GLY A 216 -4.92 -9.52 -21.98
N ALA A 217 -5.79 -8.87 -21.21
CA ALA A 217 -6.67 -7.80 -21.67
C ALA A 217 -5.88 -6.62 -22.29
N ALA A 218 -4.77 -6.23 -21.65
CA ALA A 218 -3.90 -5.18 -22.18
C ALA A 218 -3.21 -5.62 -23.49
N LYS A 219 -2.74 -6.87 -23.59
CA LYS A 219 -2.14 -7.40 -24.84
C LYS A 219 -3.14 -7.46 -25.99
N ARG A 220 -4.37 -7.88 -25.74
CA ARG A 220 -5.42 -7.93 -26.76
C ARG A 220 -5.69 -6.53 -27.33
N ARG A 221 -5.68 -5.51 -26.51
CA ARG A 221 -5.99 -4.15 -26.93
C ARG A 221 -4.80 -3.37 -27.51
N PHE A 222 -3.62 -3.47 -26.90
CA PHE A 222 -2.45 -2.64 -27.22
C PHE A 222 -1.29 -3.41 -27.86
N GLY A 223 -1.46 -4.72 -28.08
CA GLY A 223 -0.46 -5.60 -28.68
C GLY A 223 0.50 -6.25 -27.67
N PRO A 224 1.31 -7.23 -28.13
CA PRO A 224 2.14 -8.08 -27.26
C PRO A 224 3.23 -7.32 -26.51
N ASP A 225 3.68 -6.17 -27.01
CA ASP A 225 4.78 -5.37 -26.44
C ASP A 225 4.32 -4.35 -25.39
N VAL A 226 3.07 -4.45 -24.89
CA VAL A 226 2.50 -3.49 -23.93
C VAL A 226 3.08 -3.63 -22.53
N MET A 227 3.49 -4.82 -22.11
CA MET A 227 3.88 -5.13 -20.72
C MET A 227 4.89 -4.16 -20.09
N PRO A 228 5.98 -3.74 -20.77
CA PRO A 228 6.93 -2.79 -20.19
C PRO A 228 6.34 -1.39 -19.92
N LYS A 229 5.21 -1.07 -20.55
CA LYS A 229 4.53 0.23 -20.40
C LYS A 229 3.52 0.23 -19.25
N LEU A 230 2.96 -0.94 -18.89
CA LEU A 230 1.95 -1.07 -17.84
C LEU A 230 2.48 -0.57 -16.50
N ARG A 231 1.66 0.23 -15.82
CA ARG A 231 1.97 0.84 -14.52
C ARG A 231 0.93 0.45 -13.50
N GLY A 232 1.37 0.08 -12.32
CA GLY A 232 0.43 -0.24 -11.26
C GLY A 232 1.00 -1.09 -10.15
N THR A 233 0.08 -1.62 -9.35
CA THR A 233 0.36 -2.43 -8.19
C THR A 233 -0.71 -3.50 -8.05
N ILE A 234 -0.34 -4.69 -7.60
CA ILE A 234 -1.29 -5.67 -7.06
C ILE A 234 -0.91 -5.98 -5.62
N GLN A 235 -1.89 -6.24 -4.76
CA GLN A 235 -1.62 -6.45 -3.33
C GLN A 235 -0.86 -7.76 -3.08
N ALA A 236 -1.43 -8.90 -3.42
CA ALA A 236 -0.79 -10.22 -3.40
C ALA A 236 -0.07 -10.59 -2.09
N ASP A 237 -0.51 -10.04 -0.94
CA ASP A 237 0.16 -10.22 0.35
C ASP A 237 -0.38 -11.46 1.08
N VAL A 238 0.30 -12.59 0.89
CA VAL A 238 -0.06 -13.89 1.46
C VAL A 238 -0.01 -13.88 2.99
N LEU A 239 1.03 -13.28 3.58
CA LEU A 239 1.25 -13.34 5.03
C LEU A 239 0.18 -12.55 5.81
N LYS A 240 -0.25 -11.37 5.30
CA LYS A 240 -1.31 -10.61 5.95
C LYS A 240 -2.66 -11.33 5.90
N GLU A 241 -2.91 -12.14 4.87
CA GLU A 241 -4.15 -12.92 4.80
C GLU A 241 -4.28 -13.88 5.97
N ILE A 242 -3.20 -14.55 6.32
CA ILE A 242 -3.19 -15.50 7.43
C ILE A 242 -3.29 -14.78 8.78
N GLN A 243 -2.64 -13.62 8.87
CA GLN A 243 -2.59 -12.83 10.10
C GLN A 243 -3.92 -12.13 10.41
N ALA A 244 -4.63 -11.63 9.40
CA ALA A 244 -5.75 -10.71 9.59
C ALA A 244 -7.06 -11.07 8.87
N GLN A 245 -7.05 -11.50 7.58
CA GLN A 245 -8.25 -11.55 6.76
C GLN A 245 -8.83 -12.93 6.44
N ASN A 246 -8.04 -14.00 6.35
CA ASN A 246 -8.47 -15.37 5.95
C ASN A 246 -8.94 -15.49 4.47
N GLU A 247 -8.45 -14.68 3.57
CA GLU A 247 -8.76 -14.77 2.14
C GLU A 247 -7.72 -15.60 1.37
N LEU A 248 -6.99 -16.48 2.06
CA LEU A 248 -6.05 -17.41 1.44
C LEU A 248 -6.81 -18.59 0.83
N ILE A 249 -6.46 -18.95 -0.39
CA ILE A 249 -7.09 -20.04 -1.17
C ILE A 249 -6.23 -21.29 -1.09
N PHE A 250 -4.93 -21.15 -1.36
CA PHE A 250 -3.97 -22.23 -1.44
C PHE A 250 -3.14 -22.34 -0.15
N PRO A 251 -2.52 -23.52 0.14
CA PRO A 251 -1.56 -23.66 1.22
C PRO A 251 -0.47 -22.58 1.17
N ILE A 252 0.12 -22.26 2.31
CA ILE A 252 1.08 -21.16 2.46
C ILE A 252 2.25 -21.30 1.47
N ASP A 253 2.85 -22.49 1.39
CA ASP A 253 4.00 -22.75 0.52
C ASP A 253 3.66 -22.56 -0.96
N ALA A 254 2.51 -23.07 -1.41
CA ALA A 254 2.02 -22.88 -2.77
C ALA A 254 1.75 -21.41 -3.06
N SER A 255 1.10 -20.69 -2.14
CA SER A 255 0.80 -19.27 -2.27
C SER A 255 2.07 -18.43 -2.37
N LEU A 256 3.09 -18.72 -1.54
CA LEU A 256 4.40 -18.05 -1.59
C LEU A 256 5.14 -18.36 -2.89
N ARG A 257 5.04 -19.60 -3.41
CA ARG A 257 5.62 -19.96 -4.71
C ARG A 257 4.97 -19.19 -5.84
N PHE A 258 3.64 -19.16 -5.91
CA PHE A 258 2.91 -18.45 -6.96
C PHE A 258 3.20 -16.94 -6.92
N LEU A 259 3.32 -16.37 -5.72
CA LEU A 259 3.76 -15.00 -5.52
C LEU A 259 5.18 -14.78 -6.05
N ALA A 260 6.14 -15.65 -5.70
CA ALA A 260 7.53 -15.50 -6.14
C ALA A 260 7.67 -15.59 -7.65
N ASP A 261 6.96 -16.53 -8.30
CA ASP A 261 6.94 -16.68 -9.75
C ASP A 261 6.36 -15.42 -10.44
N MET A 262 5.31 -14.82 -9.88
CA MET A 262 4.75 -13.55 -10.34
C MET A 262 5.73 -12.38 -10.15
N VAL A 263 6.41 -12.31 -9.00
CA VAL A 263 7.41 -11.26 -8.72
C VAL A 263 8.60 -11.38 -9.66
N ASP A 264 9.09 -12.58 -9.92
CA ASP A 264 10.17 -12.84 -10.87
C ASP A 264 9.80 -12.39 -12.28
N PHE A 265 8.64 -12.82 -12.78
CA PHE A 265 8.11 -12.40 -14.07
C PHE A 265 7.99 -10.88 -14.21
N CYS A 266 7.32 -10.24 -13.23
CA CYS A 266 7.12 -8.79 -13.25
C CYS A 266 8.44 -8.02 -13.19
N SER A 267 9.39 -8.49 -12.39
CA SER A 267 10.71 -7.86 -12.25
C SER A 267 11.47 -7.85 -13.57
N LYS A 268 11.29 -8.86 -14.40
CA LYS A 268 11.95 -9.01 -15.71
C LYS A 268 11.19 -8.32 -16.85
N LYS A 269 9.85 -8.42 -16.88
CA LYS A 269 9.02 -8.05 -18.04
C LYS A 269 8.18 -6.79 -17.85
N MET A 270 7.94 -6.36 -16.58
CA MET A 270 7.07 -5.22 -16.24
C MET A 270 7.79 -4.21 -15.33
N PRO A 271 8.77 -3.45 -15.83
CA PRO A 271 9.66 -2.62 -15.02
C PRO A 271 8.95 -1.47 -14.27
N ARG A 272 7.68 -1.21 -14.54
CA ARG A 272 6.88 -0.14 -13.92
C ARG A 272 5.74 -0.69 -13.06
N TRP A 273 5.70 -2.00 -12.83
CA TRP A 273 4.71 -2.69 -12.01
C TRP A 273 5.27 -3.07 -10.64
N TYR A 274 4.46 -2.94 -9.61
CA TYR A 274 4.75 -3.39 -8.26
C TYR A 274 3.94 -4.67 -8.00
N PRO A 275 4.58 -5.85 -8.03
CA PRO A 275 3.88 -7.13 -7.96
C PRO A 275 3.43 -7.52 -6.56
N ILE A 276 3.78 -6.74 -5.55
CA ILE A 276 3.32 -6.91 -4.18
C ILE A 276 3.18 -5.56 -3.48
N SER A 277 2.14 -5.43 -2.65
CA SER A 277 1.97 -4.34 -1.71
C SER A 277 1.80 -4.93 -0.31
N ILE A 278 2.88 -4.92 0.46
CA ILE A 278 2.95 -5.51 1.81
C ILE A 278 2.11 -4.65 2.74
N SER A 279 1.05 -5.24 3.32
CA SER A 279 -0.06 -4.47 3.85
C SER A 279 -0.20 -4.57 5.36
N GLY A 280 0.10 -3.47 6.03
CA GLY A 280 -0.25 -3.24 7.43
C GLY A 280 -1.66 -2.70 7.62
N TYR A 281 -2.28 -2.11 6.59
CA TYR A 281 -3.62 -1.54 6.68
C TYR A 281 -4.64 -2.55 7.22
N HIS A 282 -4.73 -3.72 6.61
CA HIS A 282 -5.68 -4.76 7.03
C HIS A 282 -5.38 -5.32 8.43
N ILE A 283 -4.11 -5.37 8.81
CA ILE A 283 -3.67 -5.76 10.15
C ILE A 283 -4.18 -4.74 11.18
N ALA A 284 -4.05 -3.44 10.88
CA ALA A 284 -4.59 -2.37 11.69
C ALA A 284 -6.11 -2.41 11.78
N GLU A 285 -6.81 -2.58 10.63
CA GLU A 285 -8.28 -2.68 10.59
C GLU A 285 -8.81 -3.89 11.39
N ALA A 286 -8.05 -4.97 11.48
CA ALA A 286 -8.36 -6.13 12.32
C ALA A 286 -8.17 -5.86 13.83
N GLY A 287 -7.64 -4.69 14.24
CA GLY A 287 -7.51 -4.27 15.62
C GLY A 287 -6.09 -4.19 16.18
N ALA A 288 -5.05 -4.34 15.34
CA ALA A 288 -3.67 -4.16 15.76
C ALA A 288 -3.38 -2.73 16.21
N THR A 289 -2.47 -2.57 17.17
CA THR A 289 -1.93 -1.25 17.51
C THR A 289 -1.05 -0.69 16.38
N PRO A 290 -0.77 0.62 16.33
CA PRO A 290 0.16 1.18 15.34
C PRO A 290 1.54 0.51 15.35
N VAL A 291 2.07 0.16 16.52
CA VAL A 291 3.33 -0.56 16.68
C VAL A 291 3.25 -1.97 16.06
N GLN A 292 2.21 -2.74 16.38
CA GLN A 292 1.99 -4.06 15.79
C GLN A 292 1.83 -3.98 14.28
N GLN A 293 1.10 -2.98 13.77
CA GLN A 293 1.00 -2.73 12.34
C GLN A 293 2.39 -2.58 11.70
N GLY A 294 3.21 -1.68 12.23
CA GLY A 294 4.57 -1.44 11.72
C GLY A 294 5.45 -2.68 11.81
N ALA A 295 5.45 -3.35 12.95
CA ALA A 295 6.26 -4.55 13.19
C ALA A 295 5.87 -5.71 12.26
N TYR A 296 4.57 -6.01 12.13
CA TYR A 296 4.12 -7.13 11.28
C TYR A 296 4.31 -6.83 9.80
N THR A 297 4.08 -5.58 9.37
CA THR A 297 4.34 -5.17 7.97
C THR A 297 5.80 -5.33 7.61
N LEU A 298 6.71 -4.83 8.45
CA LEU A 298 8.15 -4.93 8.19
C LEU A 298 8.65 -6.36 8.27
N SER A 299 8.21 -7.14 9.27
CA SER A 299 8.60 -8.55 9.40
C SER A 299 8.13 -9.38 8.22
N ASN A 300 6.90 -9.15 7.72
CA ASN A 300 6.39 -9.76 6.49
C ASN A 300 7.27 -9.36 5.29
N GLY A 301 7.60 -8.08 5.17
CA GLY A 301 8.48 -7.56 4.11
C GLY A 301 9.84 -8.24 4.08
N PHE A 302 10.50 -8.35 5.21
CA PHE A 302 11.79 -9.03 5.32
C PHE A 302 11.68 -10.53 5.04
N SER A 303 10.60 -11.19 5.46
CA SER A 303 10.36 -12.60 5.15
C SER A 303 10.16 -12.84 3.66
N TYR A 304 9.48 -11.93 2.95
CA TYR A 304 9.42 -12.01 1.49
C TYR A 304 10.79 -11.84 0.84
N VAL A 305 11.63 -10.91 1.33
CA VAL A 305 13.00 -10.75 0.82
C VAL A 305 13.82 -12.02 1.01
N GLU A 306 13.75 -12.67 2.19
CA GLU A 306 14.40 -13.96 2.46
C GLU A 306 13.92 -15.03 1.49
N TYR A 307 12.61 -15.16 1.36
CA TYR A 307 12.00 -16.19 0.51
C TYR A 307 12.39 -16.02 -0.96
N PHE A 308 12.31 -14.81 -1.51
CA PHE A 308 12.70 -14.57 -2.91
C PHE A 308 14.20 -14.81 -3.14
N ARG A 309 15.05 -14.43 -2.19
CA ARG A 309 16.49 -14.75 -2.26
C ARG A 309 16.76 -16.25 -2.19
N SER A 310 16.04 -16.99 -1.35
CA SER A 310 16.20 -18.46 -1.28
C SER A 310 15.85 -19.16 -2.60
N ARG A 311 15.01 -18.53 -3.42
CA ARG A 311 14.68 -18.97 -4.79
C ARG A 311 15.68 -18.45 -5.85
N GLY A 312 16.80 -17.86 -5.44
CA GLY A 312 17.85 -17.37 -6.35
C GLY A 312 17.59 -16.00 -6.99
N MET A 313 16.59 -15.24 -6.53
CA MET A 313 16.29 -13.91 -7.07
C MET A 313 17.26 -12.86 -6.50
N ASP A 314 17.71 -11.93 -7.35
CA ASP A 314 18.56 -10.82 -6.95
C ASP A 314 17.76 -9.72 -6.25
N VAL A 315 18.14 -9.40 -5.01
CA VAL A 315 17.50 -8.36 -4.20
C VAL A 315 17.50 -6.97 -4.87
N ASN A 316 18.49 -6.67 -5.70
CA ASN A 316 18.60 -5.41 -6.42
C ASN A 316 17.67 -5.35 -7.65
N VAL A 317 17.12 -6.48 -8.08
CA VAL A 317 16.14 -6.57 -9.17
C VAL A 317 14.72 -6.51 -8.64
N PHE A 318 14.36 -7.35 -7.66
CA PHE A 318 13.00 -7.36 -7.12
C PHE A 318 12.77 -6.32 -6.01
N GLY A 319 13.77 -6.01 -5.17
CA GLY A 319 13.63 -5.11 -4.03
C GLY A 319 13.07 -3.73 -4.40
N PRO A 320 13.51 -3.07 -5.50
CA PRO A 320 12.89 -1.85 -5.99
C PRO A 320 11.42 -1.97 -6.40
N ARG A 321 10.87 -3.19 -6.48
CA ARG A 321 9.47 -3.49 -6.85
C ARG A 321 8.57 -3.79 -5.65
N LEU A 322 9.13 -3.82 -4.45
CA LEU A 322 8.34 -3.95 -3.24
C LEU A 322 7.69 -2.61 -2.90
N SER A 323 6.43 -2.64 -2.50
CA SER A 323 5.71 -1.49 -1.98
C SER A 323 5.00 -1.86 -0.68
N PHE A 324 4.62 -0.84 0.08
CA PHE A 324 4.02 -1.00 1.39
C PHE A 324 2.73 -0.22 1.49
N PHE A 325 1.82 -0.72 2.30
CA PHE A 325 0.53 -0.12 2.52
C PHE A 325 0.24 -0.05 4.02
N LEU A 326 0.16 1.17 4.58
CA LEU A 326 -0.12 1.40 5.98
C LEU A 326 -1.42 2.16 6.19
N ASP A 327 -2.07 1.85 7.31
CA ASP A 327 -3.12 2.66 7.91
C ASP A 327 -2.53 3.94 8.51
N CYS A 328 -3.34 4.99 8.59
CA CYS A 328 -3.04 6.21 9.31
C CYS A 328 -4.27 6.65 10.11
N GLY A 329 -4.28 6.34 11.39
CA GLY A 329 -5.35 6.71 12.32
C GLY A 329 -5.00 7.92 13.19
N LEU A 330 -5.74 8.09 14.30
CA LEU A 330 -5.67 9.26 15.17
C LEU A 330 -4.74 9.09 16.39
N ASP A 331 -4.05 7.94 16.53
CA ASP A 331 -3.12 7.73 17.64
C ASP A 331 -1.80 8.49 17.43
N ILE A 332 -1.15 8.89 18.53
CA ILE A 332 0.06 9.72 18.47
C ILE A 332 1.24 9.04 17.77
N GLU A 333 1.29 7.72 17.77
CA GLU A 333 2.32 6.91 17.12
C GLU A 333 2.35 7.15 15.61
N TYR A 334 1.20 7.51 15.00
CA TYR A 334 1.13 7.83 13.56
C TYR A 334 1.91 9.10 13.18
N LEU A 335 2.32 9.93 14.13
CA LEU A 335 3.28 11.01 13.86
C LEU A 335 4.61 10.49 13.31
N ALA A 336 5.07 9.31 13.74
CA ALA A 336 6.40 8.81 13.46
C ALA A 336 6.44 7.42 12.82
N LEU A 337 5.34 6.66 12.83
CA LEU A 337 5.32 5.24 12.43
C LEU A 337 5.95 5.00 11.06
N ALA A 338 5.51 5.70 10.03
CA ALA A 338 6.03 5.50 8.67
C ALA A 338 7.49 5.97 8.51
N ARG A 339 7.91 6.98 9.29
CA ARG A 339 9.30 7.43 9.35
C ARG A 339 10.21 6.34 9.93
N VAL A 340 9.79 5.74 11.03
CA VAL A 340 10.51 4.64 11.68
C VAL A 340 10.54 3.40 10.78
N CYS A 341 9.42 3.05 10.14
CA CYS A 341 9.40 1.96 9.19
C CYS A 341 10.41 2.15 8.04
N ARG A 342 10.52 3.37 7.48
CA ARG A 342 11.52 3.66 6.43
C ARG A 342 12.95 3.43 6.93
N LYS A 343 13.27 3.92 8.14
CA LYS A 343 14.59 3.77 8.74
C LYS A 343 14.95 2.30 8.97
N ILE A 344 14.07 1.54 9.62
CA ILE A 344 14.31 0.11 9.89
C ILE A 344 14.45 -0.67 8.59
N TRP A 345 13.58 -0.41 7.61
CA TRP A 345 13.66 -1.03 6.29
C TRP A 345 15.00 -0.74 5.60
N ALA A 346 15.40 0.52 5.54
CA ALA A 346 16.64 0.92 4.88
C ALA A 346 17.89 0.28 5.52
N ILE A 347 17.93 0.24 6.85
CA ILE A 347 19.04 -0.40 7.59
C ILE A 347 19.03 -1.91 7.34
N GLY A 348 17.89 -2.58 7.49
CA GLY A 348 17.78 -4.02 7.25
C GLY A 348 18.17 -4.40 5.82
N MET A 349 17.67 -3.69 4.82
CA MET A 349 17.99 -3.94 3.42
C MET A 349 19.47 -3.73 3.11
N ARG A 350 20.10 -2.68 3.66
CA ARG A 350 21.52 -2.40 3.44
C ARG A 350 22.43 -3.37 4.18
N ASP A 351 22.22 -3.53 5.49
CA ASP A 351 23.21 -4.14 6.38
C ASP A 351 23.02 -5.66 6.52
N VAL A 352 21.80 -6.18 6.32
CA VAL A 352 21.50 -7.62 6.39
C VAL A 352 21.42 -8.24 4.99
N PHE A 353 20.77 -7.57 4.04
CA PHE A 353 20.53 -8.14 2.71
C PHE A 353 21.51 -7.64 1.62
N GLY A 354 22.37 -6.65 1.92
CA GLY A 354 23.34 -6.11 0.98
C GLY A 354 22.73 -5.38 -0.22
N ALA A 355 21.52 -4.86 -0.04
CA ALA A 355 20.75 -4.24 -1.11
C ALA A 355 21.28 -2.84 -1.49
N ASP A 356 21.14 -2.48 -2.76
CA ASP A 356 21.48 -1.16 -3.26
C ASP A 356 20.50 -0.07 -2.77
N ARG A 357 20.83 1.21 -3.03
CA ARG A 357 20.02 2.35 -2.61
C ARG A 357 18.57 2.25 -3.09
N ARG A 358 18.30 1.71 -4.28
CA ARG A 358 16.95 1.65 -4.84
C ARG A 358 16.07 0.63 -4.11
N ALA A 359 16.65 -0.49 -3.68
CA ALA A 359 15.97 -1.52 -2.90
C ALA A 359 15.79 -1.12 -1.42
N GLN A 360 16.60 -0.18 -0.90
CA GLN A 360 16.45 0.37 0.45
C GLN A 360 15.26 1.34 0.59
N LEU A 361 14.67 1.80 -0.52
CA LEU A 361 13.57 2.77 -0.49
C LEU A 361 12.26 2.09 -0.08
N PHE A 362 11.66 2.57 1.01
CA PHE A 362 10.35 2.14 1.48
C PHE A 362 9.25 2.95 0.78
N LYS A 363 8.66 2.38 -0.26
CA LYS A 363 7.60 3.03 -1.04
C LYS A 363 6.26 2.79 -0.40
N LEU A 364 5.67 3.85 0.11
CA LEU A 364 4.51 3.80 0.99
C LEU A 364 3.25 4.36 0.31
N HIS A 365 2.20 3.56 0.29
CA HIS A 365 0.82 4.01 0.17
C HIS A 365 0.20 4.08 1.57
N THR A 366 -0.54 5.14 1.86
CA THR A 366 -1.26 5.30 3.13
C THR A 366 -2.75 5.43 2.85
N GLN A 367 -3.57 4.82 3.69
CA GLN A 367 -5.02 5.05 3.72
C GLN A 367 -5.40 5.54 5.11
N THR A 368 -6.35 6.48 5.17
CA THR A 368 -6.95 6.90 6.44
C THR A 368 -7.66 5.72 7.10
N SER A 369 -7.72 5.68 8.43
CA SER A 369 -8.23 4.52 9.16
C SER A 369 -9.73 4.35 9.03
N GLY A 370 -10.18 3.14 8.64
CA GLY A 370 -11.58 2.76 8.70
C GLY A 370 -12.09 2.65 10.14
N ARG A 371 -11.21 2.27 11.07
CA ARG A 371 -11.55 2.16 12.51
C ARG A 371 -11.86 3.49 13.19
N SER A 372 -11.43 4.60 12.64
CA SER A 372 -11.76 5.94 13.15
C SER A 372 -13.15 6.40 12.73
N LEU A 373 -13.72 5.77 11.69
CA LEU A 373 -15.05 6.09 11.19
C LEU A 373 -16.11 5.44 12.08
N ILE A 374 -17.03 6.26 12.57
CA ILE A 374 -18.14 5.79 13.40
C ILE A 374 -19.48 6.20 12.79
N ALA A 375 -20.50 5.38 13.08
CA ALA A 375 -21.85 5.62 12.58
C ALA A 375 -22.55 6.76 13.34
N ALA A 376 -22.31 6.89 14.65
CA ALA A 376 -22.86 7.97 15.45
C ALA A 376 -22.21 9.31 15.06
N ASP A 377 -23.04 10.34 14.89
CA ASP A 377 -22.61 11.68 14.45
C ASP A 377 -21.60 11.64 13.27
N TRP A 378 -21.93 10.81 12.31
CA TRP A 378 -21.05 10.33 11.23
C TRP A 378 -20.45 11.43 10.36
N ARG A 379 -21.08 12.62 10.30
CA ARG A 379 -20.53 13.76 9.56
C ARG A 379 -19.19 14.21 10.11
N ASN A 380 -18.91 13.97 11.40
CA ASN A 380 -17.60 14.22 12.00
C ASN A 380 -16.49 13.35 11.41
N ASN A 381 -16.83 12.26 10.70
CA ASN A 381 -15.85 11.46 9.97
C ASN A 381 -15.08 12.28 8.91
N LEU A 382 -15.69 13.31 8.32
CA LEU A 382 -14.98 14.25 7.43
C LEU A 382 -13.79 14.93 8.15
N THR A 383 -13.99 15.33 9.40
CA THR A 383 -12.93 15.94 10.21
C THR A 383 -11.85 14.93 10.61
N ARG A 384 -12.25 13.70 10.98
CA ARG A 384 -11.31 12.61 11.31
C ARG A 384 -10.41 12.30 10.13
N THR A 385 -11.00 12.06 8.98
CA THR A 385 -10.28 11.81 7.72
C THR A 385 -9.33 12.97 7.36
N ALA A 386 -9.74 14.23 7.53
CA ALA A 386 -8.87 15.37 7.25
C ALA A 386 -7.63 15.40 8.17
N VAL A 387 -7.77 15.12 9.47
CA VAL A 387 -6.64 15.03 10.41
C VAL A 387 -5.70 13.90 10.01
N GLU A 388 -6.21 12.74 9.65
CA GLU A 388 -5.42 11.58 9.21
C GLU A 388 -4.66 11.86 7.90
N ILE A 389 -5.27 12.60 6.95
CA ILE A 389 -4.57 13.06 5.75
C ILE A 389 -3.37 13.95 6.11
N VAL A 390 -3.54 14.87 7.05
CA VAL A 390 -2.43 15.73 7.54
C VAL A 390 -1.30 14.87 8.11
N LEU A 391 -1.61 13.87 8.94
CA LEU A 391 -0.61 12.94 9.49
C LEU A 391 0.09 12.13 8.40
N ALA A 392 -0.65 11.63 7.41
CA ALA A 392 -0.08 10.91 6.27
C ALA A 392 0.89 11.79 5.46
N CYS A 393 0.52 13.05 5.21
CA CYS A 393 1.39 14.02 4.54
C CYS A 393 2.63 14.37 5.37
N MET A 394 2.51 14.54 6.69
CA MET A 394 3.64 14.74 7.61
C MET A 394 4.64 13.58 7.57
N ASN A 395 4.16 12.37 7.30
CA ASN A 395 4.99 11.18 7.11
C ASN A 395 5.53 11.03 5.69
N ALA A 396 5.35 12.00 4.81
CA ALA A 396 5.82 11.97 3.43
C ALA A 396 5.40 10.69 2.68
N THR A 397 4.11 10.32 2.77
CA THR A 397 3.56 9.19 2.02
C THR A 397 3.68 9.43 0.50
N ASN A 398 3.91 8.37 -0.28
CA ASN A 398 4.02 8.49 -1.74
C ASN A 398 2.65 8.61 -2.44
N SER A 399 1.61 8.08 -1.80
CA SER A 399 0.21 8.27 -2.21
C SER A 399 -0.70 8.06 -1.01
N CYS A 400 -1.86 8.72 -1.02
CA CYS A 400 -2.87 8.60 0.02
C CYS A 400 -4.22 8.22 -0.57
N HIS A 401 -4.99 7.41 0.15
CA HIS A 401 -6.43 7.25 -0.03
C HIS A 401 -7.14 7.76 1.22
N SER A 402 -8.25 8.46 1.04
CA SER A 402 -9.08 8.99 2.11
C SER A 402 -10.44 8.30 2.12
N ASN A 403 -10.81 7.74 3.26
CA ASN A 403 -12.09 7.05 3.45
C ASN A 403 -13.25 8.04 3.45
N SER A 404 -14.39 7.62 2.92
CA SER A 404 -15.61 8.41 2.88
C SER A 404 -16.31 8.41 4.24
N ALA A 405 -16.98 9.50 4.57
CA ALA A 405 -17.65 9.64 5.85
C ALA A 405 -18.83 8.66 6.03
N ASP A 406 -19.43 8.19 4.94
CA ASP A 406 -20.56 7.26 4.91
C ASP A 406 -20.17 5.76 4.87
N GLU A 407 -18.88 5.44 4.86
CA GLU A 407 -18.39 4.05 4.87
C GLU A 407 -18.92 3.17 6.01
N PRO A 408 -19.21 3.68 7.23
CA PRO A 408 -19.82 2.84 8.27
C PRO A 408 -21.19 2.25 7.91
N PHE A 409 -21.86 2.79 6.89
CA PHE A 409 -23.22 2.40 6.50
C PHE A 409 -23.31 1.68 5.17
N THR A 410 -22.48 2.06 4.19
CA THR A 410 -22.64 1.64 2.80
C THR A 410 -21.33 1.71 2.02
N THR A 411 -21.32 1.12 0.83
CA THR A 411 -20.32 1.48 -0.18
C THR A 411 -20.40 3.00 -0.42
N PRO A 412 -19.26 3.71 -0.47
CA PRO A 412 -19.22 5.16 -0.58
C PRO A 412 -20.14 5.72 -1.67
N SER A 413 -20.97 6.68 -1.31
CA SER A 413 -21.77 7.44 -2.27
C SER A 413 -20.87 8.34 -3.13
N GLU A 414 -21.34 8.76 -4.29
CA GLU A 414 -20.59 9.67 -5.17
C GLU A 414 -20.25 11.00 -4.48
N GLU A 415 -21.18 11.51 -3.69
CA GLU A 415 -21.02 12.77 -2.97
C GLU A 415 -19.89 12.68 -1.93
N TYR A 416 -19.93 11.68 -1.04
CA TYR A 416 -18.94 11.56 0.03
C TYR A 416 -17.60 11.04 -0.46
N ALA A 417 -17.56 10.20 -1.50
CA ALA A 417 -16.33 9.84 -2.18
C ALA A 417 -15.61 11.07 -2.78
N ARG A 418 -16.38 12.02 -3.33
CA ARG A 418 -15.87 13.30 -3.81
C ARG A 418 -15.34 14.16 -2.67
N TYR A 419 -16.06 14.29 -1.56
CA TYR A 419 -15.57 15.05 -0.39
C TYR A 419 -14.29 14.46 0.20
N ALA A 420 -14.19 13.14 0.27
CA ALA A 420 -12.98 12.47 0.70
C ALA A 420 -11.78 12.78 -0.21
N ALA A 421 -11.97 12.79 -1.53
CA ALA A 421 -10.94 13.19 -2.48
C ALA A 421 -10.58 14.69 -2.35
N HIS A 422 -11.58 15.57 -2.22
CA HIS A 422 -11.36 17.00 -2.04
C HIS A 422 -10.64 17.33 -0.74
N ALA A 423 -10.83 16.55 0.34
CA ALA A 423 -10.09 16.74 1.59
C ALA A 423 -8.57 16.66 1.37
N GLN A 424 -8.09 15.78 0.48
CA GLN A 424 -6.66 15.74 0.12
C GLN A 424 -6.23 17.02 -0.61
N SER A 425 -7.01 17.49 -1.59
CA SER A 425 -6.72 18.74 -2.32
C SER A 425 -6.73 19.96 -1.39
N ILE A 426 -7.67 20.04 -0.45
CA ILE A 426 -7.70 21.10 0.57
C ILE A 426 -6.41 21.12 1.38
N VAL A 427 -5.96 19.96 1.88
CA VAL A 427 -4.72 19.86 2.67
C VAL A 427 -3.50 20.19 1.82
N LEU A 428 -3.42 19.74 0.57
CA LEU A 428 -2.23 19.93 -0.27
C LEU A 428 -2.19 21.31 -0.95
N GLU A 429 -3.30 21.78 -1.46
CA GLU A 429 -3.36 22.94 -2.35
C GLU A 429 -3.83 24.20 -1.67
N GLU A 430 -4.96 24.15 -0.94
CA GLU A 430 -5.51 25.34 -0.27
C GLU A 430 -4.69 25.72 0.97
N SER A 431 -4.36 24.73 1.83
CA SER A 431 -3.57 25.02 3.03
C SER A 431 -2.11 25.37 2.72
N GLY A 432 -1.57 24.82 1.64
CA GLY A 432 -0.16 24.96 1.26
C GLY A 432 0.84 24.34 2.24
N LEU A 433 0.40 23.63 3.27
CA LEU A 433 1.24 23.10 4.37
C LEU A 433 2.43 22.27 3.88
N PHE A 434 2.21 21.45 2.83
CA PHE A 434 3.24 20.55 2.30
C PHE A 434 3.73 20.96 0.90
N LYS A 435 3.06 21.90 0.27
CA LYS A 435 3.42 22.45 -1.04
C LYS A 435 4.59 23.43 -0.95
N HIS A 436 4.59 24.25 0.09
CA HIS A 436 5.58 25.33 0.25
C HIS A 436 6.82 24.89 1.02
N MET A 437 6.68 24.00 1.99
CA MET A 437 7.81 23.58 2.83
C MET A 437 7.65 22.11 3.25
N MET A 438 8.66 21.32 3.00
CA MET A 438 8.74 19.94 3.47
C MET A 438 9.34 19.84 4.87
N ASN A 439 9.06 18.70 5.53
CA ASN A 439 9.63 18.34 6.82
C ASN A 439 9.45 19.41 7.92
N THR A 440 8.25 19.95 8.02
CA THR A 440 7.91 21.03 8.95
C THR A 440 8.20 20.73 10.42
N LEU A 441 8.32 19.45 10.80
CA LEU A 441 8.66 18.97 12.14
C LEU A 441 10.13 18.58 12.30
N SER A 442 10.99 19.02 11.37
CA SER A 442 12.43 18.74 11.39
C SER A 442 13.07 19.20 12.71
N GLY A 443 13.86 18.30 13.32
CA GLY A 443 14.53 18.56 14.58
C GLY A 443 13.61 18.66 15.81
N SER A 444 12.32 18.36 15.67
CA SER A 444 11.35 18.42 16.78
C SER A 444 11.69 17.42 17.88
N PRO A 445 11.85 17.86 19.15
CA PRO A 445 12.03 16.96 20.28
C PRO A 445 10.88 15.95 20.43
N GLY A 446 9.63 16.37 20.19
CA GLY A 446 8.46 15.51 20.26
C GLY A 446 8.50 14.38 19.23
N MET A 447 8.84 14.71 17.98
CA MET A 447 9.02 13.69 16.92
C MET A 447 10.10 12.67 17.28
N LYS A 448 11.20 13.12 17.88
CA LYS A 448 12.29 12.24 18.31
C LYS A 448 11.86 11.31 19.44
N ILE A 449 11.14 11.83 20.44
CA ILE A 449 10.64 11.03 21.57
C ILE A 449 9.69 9.93 21.07
N VAL A 450 8.67 10.31 20.29
CA VAL A 450 7.69 9.36 19.74
C VAL A 450 8.39 8.37 18.79
N GLY A 451 9.26 8.85 17.91
CA GLY A 451 10.00 8.00 16.96
C GLY A 451 10.87 6.95 17.65
N ASN A 452 11.63 7.33 18.69
CA ASN A 452 12.44 6.39 19.45
C ASN A 452 11.58 5.33 20.16
N ALA A 453 10.48 5.75 20.80
CA ALA A 453 9.58 4.83 21.47
C ALA A 453 8.94 3.81 20.49
N VAL A 454 8.50 4.27 19.32
CA VAL A 454 7.95 3.41 18.26
C VAL A 454 9.02 2.47 17.72
N GLU A 455 10.25 2.95 17.48
CA GLU A 455 11.37 2.12 17.02
C GLU A 455 11.69 1.01 18.02
N ASP A 456 11.85 1.36 19.32
CA ASP A 456 12.14 0.38 20.37
C ASP A 456 11.04 -0.68 20.48
N ALA A 457 9.78 -0.27 20.42
CA ALA A 457 8.65 -1.19 20.49
C ALA A 457 8.55 -2.12 19.24
N ILE A 458 8.86 -1.63 18.05
CA ILE A 458 8.93 -2.47 16.83
C ILE A 458 10.06 -3.49 16.95
N LEU A 459 11.25 -3.09 17.42
CA LEU A 459 12.37 -4.00 17.59
C LEU A 459 12.10 -5.07 18.65
N GLU A 460 11.39 -4.71 19.71
CA GLU A 460 10.96 -5.70 20.72
C GLU A 460 9.99 -6.72 20.12
N GLU A 461 9.03 -6.26 19.32
CA GLU A 461 8.11 -7.17 18.63
C GLU A 461 8.82 -8.07 17.60
N PHE A 462 9.90 -7.58 16.97
CA PHE A 462 10.75 -8.43 16.13
C PHE A 462 11.43 -9.56 16.93
N ARG A 463 11.88 -9.29 18.17
CA ARG A 463 12.42 -10.34 19.06
C ARG A 463 11.36 -11.36 19.42
N ASN A 464 10.15 -10.91 19.75
CA ASN A 464 9.03 -11.79 20.06
C ASN A 464 8.69 -12.71 18.87
N ILE A 465 8.67 -12.18 17.65
CA ILE A 465 8.45 -12.98 16.43
C ILE A 465 9.61 -13.96 16.18
N ASP A 466 10.86 -13.52 16.40
CA ASP A 466 12.05 -14.36 16.24
C ASP A 466 12.02 -15.57 17.19
N GLU A 467 11.62 -15.35 18.45
CA GLU A 467 11.42 -16.43 19.45
C GLU A 467 10.34 -17.42 19.04
N GLN A 468 9.38 -17.02 18.23
CA GLN A 468 8.37 -17.92 17.66
C GLN A 468 8.88 -18.72 16.44
N GLY A 469 10.13 -18.54 16.02
CA GLY A 469 10.70 -19.19 14.85
C GLY A 469 10.55 -18.36 13.56
N GLY A 470 10.54 -17.04 13.69
CA GLY A 470 10.33 -16.09 12.61
C GLY A 470 8.85 -15.95 12.23
N VAL A 471 8.58 -15.26 11.14
CA VAL A 471 7.20 -14.92 10.74
C VAL A 471 6.35 -16.17 10.46
N VAL A 472 6.91 -17.14 9.73
CA VAL A 472 6.16 -18.39 9.40
C VAL A 472 5.87 -19.19 10.66
N GLY A 473 6.86 -19.41 11.54
CA GLY A 473 6.67 -20.10 12.81
C GLY A 473 5.67 -19.37 13.73
N ALA A 474 5.70 -18.05 13.75
CA ALA A 474 4.74 -17.24 14.49
C ALA A 474 3.31 -17.34 13.91
N VAL A 475 3.17 -17.40 12.58
CA VAL A 475 1.88 -17.62 11.89
C VAL A 475 1.33 -19.01 12.23
N GLU A 476 2.13 -20.07 12.17
CA GLU A 476 1.73 -21.43 12.51
C GLU A 476 1.25 -21.54 13.96
N ARG A 477 1.87 -20.78 14.88
CA ARG A 477 1.47 -20.68 16.29
C ARG A 477 0.35 -19.67 16.54
N ARG A 478 -0.17 -19.02 15.51
CA ARG A 478 -1.20 -17.97 15.57
C ARG A 478 -0.79 -16.76 16.44
N TYR A 479 0.50 -16.53 16.61
CA TYR A 479 1.00 -15.49 17.50
C TYR A 479 0.45 -14.11 17.10
N GLN A 480 0.72 -13.65 15.87
CA GLN A 480 0.26 -12.32 15.41
C GLN A 480 -1.26 -12.18 15.50
N ARG A 481 -2.01 -13.19 15.06
CA ARG A 481 -3.49 -13.17 15.14
C ARG A 481 -3.99 -13.03 16.58
N SER A 482 -3.41 -13.77 17.52
CA SER A 482 -3.79 -13.69 18.92
C SER A 482 -3.47 -12.32 19.53
N GLN A 483 -2.32 -11.73 19.17
CA GLN A 483 -1.94 -10.40 19.61
C GLN A 483 -2.88 -9.31 19.04
N ILE A 484 -3.25 -9.42 17.76
CA ILE A 484 -4.23 -8.52 17.13
C ILE A 484 -5.58 -8.60 17.83
N GLN A 485 -6.09 -9.81 18.09
CA GLN A 485 -7.35 -10.01 18.79
C GLN A 485 -7.31 -9.46 20.22
N ALA A 486 -6.21 -9.67 20.94
CA ALA A 486 -6.03 -9.12 22.29
C ALA A 486 -6.05 -7.58 22.28
N SER A 487 -5.37 -6.96 21.32
CA SER A 487 -5.32 -5.51 21.15
C SER A 487 -6.69 -4.94 20.77
N SER A 488 -7.42 -5.59 19.86
CA SER A 488 -8.79 -5.23 19.50
C SER A 488 -9.72 -5.24 20.71
N HIS A 489 -9.63 -6.29 21.54
CA HIS A 489 -10.44 -6.40 22.74
C HIS A 489 -10.11 -5.34 23.79
N ILE A 490 -8.83 -4.97 23.92
CA ILE A 490 -8.42 -3.86 24.81
C ILE A 490 -9.02 -2.55 24.30
N LEU A 491 -8.95 -2.28 22.99
CA LEU A 491 -9.52 -1.08 22.37
C LEU A 491 -11.03 -1.00 22.61
N GLU A 492 -11.76 -2.08 22.39
CA GLU A 492 -13.19 -2.16 22.66
C GLU A 492 -13.52 -1.81 24.10
N ARG A 493 -12.81 -2.41 25.06
CA ARG A 493 -13.00 -2.08 26.49
C ARG A 493 -12.71 -0.62 26.82
N GLN A 494 -11.71 -0.01 26.18
CA GLN A 494 -11.40 1.40 26.38
C GLN A 494 -12.52 2.31 25.83
N ILE A 495 -13.10 1.95 24.70
CA ILE A 495 -14.21 2.68 24.09
C ILE A 495 -15.47 2.54 24.95
N TYR A 496 -15.88 1.32 25.30
CA TYR A 496 -17.06 1.05 26.12
C TYR A 496 -16.92 1.62 27.54
N GLY A 497 -15.72 1.58 28.10
CA GLY A 497 -15.44 2.17 29.42
C GLY A 497 -15.26 3.70 29.42
N GLY A 498 -15.34 4.35 28.26
CA GLY A 498 -15.18 5.80 28.12
C GLY A 498 -13.75 6.31 28.36
N ILE A 499 -12.76 5.41 28.46
CA ILE A 499 -11.34 5.76 28.59
C ILE A 499 -10.84 6.37 27.28
N ARG A 500 -11.18 5.77 26.16
CA ARG A 500 -10.91 6.30 24.83
C ARG A 500 -12.11 7.12 24.36
N PRO A 501 -11.99 8.45 24.26
CA PRO A 501 -13.09 9.28 23.82
C PRO A 501 -13.33 9.13 22.32
N LEU A 502 -14.59 8.95 21.95
CA LEU A 502 -15.08 9.03 20.56
C LEU A 502 -16.20 10.06 20.53
N ILE A 503 -15.94 11.20 19.91
CA ILE A 503 -16.89 12.32 19.81
C ILE A 503 -18.11 11.90 19.01
N GLY A 504 -19.29 12.16 19.54
CA GLY A 504 -20.57 11.73 18.98
C GLY A 504 -20.99 10.33 19.42
N LEU A 505 -20.09 9.50 20.00
CA LEU A 505 -20.44 8.15 20.47
C LEU A 505 -20.46 8.06 22.01
N ASN A 506 -19.31 8.24 22.67
CA ASN A 506 -19.19 8.15 24.13
C ASN A 506 -18.82 9.49 24.80
N ARG A 507 -18.62 10.52 23.99
CA ARG A 507 -18.43 11.93 24.41
C ARG A 507 -19.26 12.83 23.50
N TYR A 508 -20.02 13.74 24.13
CA TYR A 508 -20.88 14.70 23.44
C TYR A 508 -21.89 14.03 22.49
N ALA A 509 -22.37 12.82 22.83
CA ALA A 509 -23.38 12.13 22.07
C ALA A 509 -24.70 12.92 22.09
N ASP A 510 -25.36 13.01 20.94
CA ASP A 510 -26.72 13.55 20.85
C ASP A 510 -27.71 12.44 21.20
N PRO A 511 -28.47 12.55 22.31
CA PRO A 511 -29.45 11.54 22.71
C PRO A 511 -30.64 11.44 21.74
N ASP A 512 -30.89 12.49 20.95
CA ASP A 512 -31.99 12.57 19.98
C ASP A 512 -31.51 12.26 18.54
N GLU A 513 -30.24 11.82 18.35
CA GLU A 513 -29.71 11.47 17.03
C GLU A 513 -30.52 10.35 16.38
N SER A 514 -31.08 10.63 15.22
CA SER A 514 -31.67 9.61 14.36
C SER A 514 -30.62 9.05 13.39
N TRP A 515 -30.57 7.73 13.27
CA TRP A 515 -29.72 7.08 12.27
C TRP A 515 -30.14 7.52 10.86
N PRO A 516 -29.19 7.91 9.99
CA PRO A 516 -29.54 8.30 8.64
C PRO A 516 -30.11 7.10 7.88
N GLU A 517 -31.21 7.31 7.17
CA GLU A 517 -31.66 6.37 6.16
C GLU A 517 -30.70 6.45 4.97
N VAL A 518 -29.64 5.66 5.01
CA VAL A 518 -28.70 5.57 3.89
C VAL A 518 -29.17 4.46 2.95
N PRO A 519 -29.50 4.77 1.69
CA PRO A 519 -29.89 3.74 0.74
C PRO A 519 -28.73 2.79 0.51
N MET A 520 -28.88 1.53 0.87
CA MET A 520 -27.90 0.50 0.58
C MET A 520 -27.85 0.27 -0.93
N ILE A 521 -26.68 0.53 -1.51
CA ILE A 521 -26.43 0.23 -2.93
C ILE A 521 -26.27 -1.28 -3.06
N ARG A 522 -27.18 -1.91 -3.79
CA ARG A 522 -27.18 -3.35 -4.07
C ARG A 522 -27.14 -3.59 -5.57
N THR A 523 -26.37 -4.59 -5.98
CA THR A 523 -26.36 -5.04 -7.38
C THR A 523 -27.69 -5.71 -7.72
N PRO A 524 -28.43 -5.24 -8.76
CA PRO A 524 -29.68 -5.84 -9.18
C PRO A 524 -29.54 -7.31 -9.55
N ARG A 525 -30.57 -8.11 -9.25
CA ARG A 525 -30.59 -9.55 -9.52
C ARG A 525 -30.34 -9.89 -10.99
N GLU A 526 -30.88 -9.08 -11.89
CA GLU A 526 -30.71 -9.24 -13.34
C GLU A 526 -29.24 -9.10 -13.77
N LYS A 527 -28.50 -8.19 -13.15
CA LYS A 527 -27.06 -8.04 -13.39
C LYS A 527 -26.29 -9.25 -12.87
N LYS A 528 -26.60 -9.75 -11.68
CA LYS A 528 -25.98 -10.96 -11.12
C LYS A 528 -26.23 -12.17 -12.01
N GLN A 529 -27.43 -12.32 -12.53
CA GLN A 529 -27.78 -13.39 -13.48
C GLN A 529 -27.01 -13.23 -14.79
N ARG A 530 -26.91 -12.01 -15.33
CA ARG A 530 -26.12 -11.71 -16.53
C ARG A 530 -24.65 -12.10 -16.38
N GLN A 531 -24.05 -11.89 -15.22
CA GLN A 531 -22.66 -12.30 -14.97
C GLN A 531 -22.51 -13.81 -15.09
N ARG A 532 -23.42 -14.58 -14.49
CA ARG A 532 -23.42 -16.05 -14.62
C ARG A 532 -23.60 -16.52 -16.07
N GLU A 533 -24.53 -15.93 -16.80
CA GLU A 533 -24.76 -16.25 -18.22
C GLU A 533 -23.53 -15.96 -19.09
N ARG A 534 -22.80 -14.87 -18.79
CA ARG A 534 -21.54 -14.53 -19.46
C ARG A 534 -20.45 -15.54 -19.17
N LEU A 535 -20.32 -15.99 -17.93
CA LEU A 535 -19.38 -17.03 -17.54
C LEU A 535 -19.71 -18.34 -18.23
N ASP A 536 -20.96 -18.81 -18.18
CA ASP A 536 -21.41 -20.03 -18.86
C ASP A 536 -21.16 -19.98 -20.37
N ASP A 537 -21.35 -18.81 -21.01
CA ASP A 537 -21.06 -18.61 -22.43
C ASP A 537 -19.55 -18.66 -22.72
N PHE A 538 -18.73 -18.03 -21.91
CA PHE A 538 -17.27 -18.07 -22.04
C PHE A 538 -16.75 -19.51 -21.93
N GLU A 539 -17.12 -20.24 -20.89
CA GLU A 539 -16.69 -21.62 -20.66
C GLU A 539 -17.15 -22.55 -21.78
N ARG A 540 -18.38 -22.39 -22.28
CA ARG A 540 -18.88 -23.18 -23.42
C ARG A 540 -18.09 -22.91 -24.70
N ARG A 541 -17.75 -21.64 -25.00
CA ARG A 541 -16.95 -21.29 -26.19
C ARG A 541 -15.54 -21.86 -26.16
N HIS A 542 -14.98 -22.01 -24.98
CA HIS A 542 -13.60 -22.44 -24.77
C HIS A 542 -13.46 -23.90 -24.29
N ALA A 543 -14.56 -24.67 -24.18
CA ALA A 543 -14.56 -26.02 -23.61
C ALA A 543 -13.52 -26.98 -24.23
N GLY A 544 -13.23 -26.86 -25.56
CA GLY A 544 -12.24 -27.71 -26.22
C GLY A 544 -10.78 -27.38 -25.94
N GLU A 545 -10.50 -26.18 -25.42
CA GLU A 545 -9.14 -25.67 -25.19
C GLU A 545 -8.82 -25.56 -23.72
N SER A 546 -9.83 -25.28 -22.89
CA SER A 546 -9.67 -25.06 -21.45
C SER A 546 -9.03 -26.26 -20.76
N GLU A 547 -9.48 -27.49 -21.02
CA GLU A 547 -8.92 -28.68 -20.37
C GLU A 547 -7.43 -28.87 -20.69
N ARG A 548 -7.01 -28.67 -21.93
CA ARG A 548 -5.60 -28.75 -22.32
C ARG A 548 -4.74 -27.68 -21.64
N CYS A 549 -5.28 -26.46 -21.50
CA CYS A 549 -4.59 -25.38 -20.80
C CYS A 549 -4.48 -25.66 -19.31
N LEU A 550 -5.51 -26.22 -18.69
CA LEU A 550 -5.52 -26.61 -17.29
C LEU A 550 -4.58 -27.78 -17.01
N ASP A 551 -4.52 -28.79 -17.91
CA ASP A 551 -3.57 -29.90 -17.81
C ASP A 551 -2.13 -29.38 -17.87
N ARG A 552 -1.83 -28.48 -18.83
CA ARG A 552 -0.50 -27.86 -18.92
C ARG A 552 -0.16 -27.04 -17.68
N LEU A 553 -1.13 -26.31 -17.14
CA LEU A 553 -0.94 -25.58 -15.89
C LEU A 553 -0.59 -26.53 -14.73
N SER A 554 -1.27 -27.68 -14.63
CA SER A 554 -0.96 -28.70 -13.63
C SER A 554 0.48 -29.21 -13.74
N GLU A 555 0.93 -29.56 -14.96
CA GLU A 555 2.31 -29.97 -15.22
C GLU A 555 3.34 -28.92 -14.80
N VAL A 556 3.06 -27.63 -15.07
CA VAL A 556 3.93 -26.52 -14.69
C VAL A 556 3.99 -26.36 -13.17
N VAL A 557 2.86 -26.53 -12.47
CA VAL A 557 2.82 -26.49 -11.00
C VAL A 557 3.61 -27.65 -10.37
N GLU A 558 3.58 -28.84 -10.99
CA GLU A 558 4.34 -30.01 -10.53
C GLU A 558 5.84 -29.93 -10.86
N SER A 559 6.23 -29.06 -11.77
CA SER A 559 7.62 -28.81 -12.18
C SER A 559 8.21 -27.57 -11.46
N ASP A 560 9.48 -27.25 -11.79
CA ASP A 560 10.15 -26.00 -11.35
C ASP A 560 9.94 -24.82 -12.34
N GLU A 561 9.05 -24.99 -13.34
CA GLU A 561 8.73 -23.92 -14.28
C GLU A 561 7.95 -22.78 -13.59
N ASN A 562 8.00 -21.57 -14.17
CA ASN A 562 7.30 -20.41 -13.64
C ASN A 562 5.79 -20.51 -13.88
N VAL A 563 5.03 -20.69 -12.82
CA VAL A 563 3.56 -20.83 -12.86
C VAL A 563 2.88 -19.59 -13.43
N PHE A 564 3.39 -18.40 -13.13
CA PHE A 564 2.79 -17.16 -13.60
C PHE A 564 2.92 -16.97 -15.14
N GLU A 565 4.01 -17.43 -15.73
CA GLU A 565 4.16 -17.44 -17.21
C GLU A 565 3.10 -18.30 -17.89
N GLU A 566 2.74 -19.42 -17.28
CA GLU A 566 1.69 -20.28 -17.81
C GLU A 566 0.30 -19.70 -17.56
N LEU A 567 0.05 -19.10 -16.40
CA LEU A 567 -1.21 -18.40 -16.12
C LEU A 567 -1.53 -17.35 -17.18
N VAL A 568 -0.54 -16.57 -17.64
CA VAL A 568 -0.72 -15.55 -18.71
C VAL A 568 -1.21 -16.15 -20.03
N LYS A 569 -1.05 -17.46 -20.25
CA LYS A 569 -1.59 -18.17 -21.41
C LYS A 569 -2.95 -18.81 -21.08
N THR A 570 -3.06 -19.39 -19.89
CA THR A 570 -4.23 -20.15 -19.44
C THR A 570 -5.49 -19.27 -19.36
N ILE A 571 -5.35 -18.01 -18.93
CA ILE A 571 -6.48 -17.06 -18.81
C ILE A 571 -7.16 -16.73 -20.15
N GLU A 572 -6.54 -17.00 -21.26
CA GLU A 572 -7.16 -16.78 -22.57
C GLU A 572 -8.36 -17.72 -22.83
N HIS A 573 -8.37 -18.89 -22.19
CA HIS A 573 -9.35 -19.96 -22.41
C HIS A 573 -10.04 -20.47 -21.13
N CYS A 574 -9.58 -20.04 -19.96
CA CYS A 574 -10.08 -20.54 -18.66
C CYS A 574 -10.59 -19.41 -17.78
N SER A 575 -11.68 -19.68 -17.08
CA SER A 575 -12.25 -18.76 -16.08
C SER A 575 -11.44 -18.77 -14.77
N LEU A 576 -11.65 -17.76 -13.93
CA LEU A 576 -11.10 -17.67 -12.58
C LEU A 576 -11.41 -18.93 -11.77
N GLY A 577 -12.68 -19.38 -11.80
CA GLY A 577 -13.13 -20.56 -11.05
C GLY A 577 -12.43 -21.83 -11.53
N GLN A 578 -12.35 -22.08 -12.83
CA GLN A 578 -11.69 -23.25 -13.41
C GLN A 578 -10.20 -23.30 -13.04
N ILE A 579 -9.49 -22.18 -13.15
CA ILE A 579 -8.06 -22.11 -12.79
C ILE A 579 -7.88 -22.35 -11.29
N THR A 580 -8.70 -21.72 -10.44
CA THR A 580 -8.60 -21.87 -8.98
C THR A 580 -8.88 -23.31 -8.56
N GLU A 581 -9.91 -23.96 -9.12
CA GLU A 581 -10.25 -25.34 -8.83
C GLU A 581 -9.11 -26.29 -9.23
N ARG A 582 -8.58 -26.16 -10.45
CA ARG A 582 -7.46 -26.96 -10.93
C ARG A 582 -6.21 -26.80 -10.07
N LEU A 583 -5.86 -25.58 -9.69
CA LEU A 583 -4.74 -25.32 -8.78
C LEU A 583 -4.99 -25.96 -7.39
N CYS A 584 -6.21 -25.88 -6.87
CA CYS A 584 -6.57 -26.55 -5.63
C CYS A 584 -6.47 -28.06 -5.69
N ASP A 585 -6.77 -28.68 -6.84
CA ASP A 585 -6.64 -30.13 -7.04
C ASP A 585 -5.17 -30.57 -6.99
N VAL A 586 -4.25 -29.72 -7.50
CA VAL A 586 -2.81 -30.03 -7.52
C VAL A 586 -2.14 -29.76 -6.17
N VAL A 587 -2.36 -28.56 -5.58
CA VAL A 587 -1.63 -28.15 -4.37
C VAL A 587 -2.44 -28.23 -3.08
N GLY A 588 -3.73 -28.53 -3.17
CA GLY A 588 -4.67 -28.53 -2.03
C GLY A 588 -5.29 -27.16 -1.76
N LYS A 589 -6.26 -27.15 -0.84
CA LYS A 589 -6.94 -25.93 -0.36
C LYS A 589 -6.38 -25.53 0.99
N PHE A 590 -6.26 -24.22 1.20
CA PHE A 590 -5.95 -23.71 2.53
C PHE A 590 -7.08 -24.08 3.51
N ARG A 591 -6.69 -24.64 4.64
CA ARG A 591 -7.62 -24.93 5.74
C ARG A 591 -7.23 -24.03 6.90
N PRO A 592 -8.08 -23.03 7.24
CA PRO A 592 -7.84 -22.26 8.46
C PRO A 592 -7.72 -23.23 9.63
N MET A 593 -6.66 -23.12 10.39
CA MET A 593 -6.56 -23.87 11.65
C MET A 593 -7.63 -23.29 12.60
N VAL A 594 -8.63 -24.08 12.93
CA VAL A 594 -9.76 -23.73 13.82
C VAL A 594 -9.31 -23.65 15.27
#